data_c28b9f6d4ad0f1c24328ee8350af00c2
#
_entry.id   c28b9f6d4ad0f1c24328ee8350af00c2
#
_cell.length_a   1.000
_cell.length_b   1.000
_cell.length_c   1.000
_cell.angle_alpha   90.00
_cell.angle_beta   90.00
_cell.angle_gamma   90.00
#
_symmetry.space_group_name_H-M   'P 1'
#
loop_
_entity.id
_entity.type
_entity.pdbx_description
1 polymer ?
#
loop_
_entity_poly.entity_id
_entity_poly.type
_entity_poly.pdbx_seq_one_letter_code
_entity_poly.pdbx_strand_id
1 'polypeptide(L)'
;MSKILLLSAGTSENSGNKKAAQYALGYLEEKEIKTYLFDNLYSEIPFILEGGIVQPDKIIEIRDALIECDQIIIFSPVFNGGYASHLKNTLDWLSLAFNDYKYNELFQNKKAAIVSAVLGKGGNSYDAYNSLSSQLENYGLNVFKDFYLFSSENNLDKKLKESTQHLEFNAFLDEYLRS
;
A
#
# COMPACT_ATOMS: atom_id res chain seq x y z
N MET A 1 -0.54 21.08 -1.47
CA MET A 1 -1.56 20.03 -1.72
C MET A 1 -0.89 18.70 -1.42
N SER A 2 -1.52 17.85 -0.61
CA SER A 2 -0.98 16.52 -0.28
C SER A 2 -0.89 15.66 -1.53
N LYS A 3 0.18 14.87 -1.63
CA LYS A 3 0.37 13.90 -2.71
C LYS A 3 0.39 12.50 -2.10
N ILE A 4 -0.22 11.53 -2.76
CA ILE A 4 -0.41 10.19 -2.22
C ILE A 4 0.22 9.15 -3.13
N LEU A 5 0.94 8.21 -2.53
CA LEU A 5 1.45 7.01 -3.18
C LEU A 5 0.55 5.82 -2.85
N LEU A 6 0.05 5.13 -3.85
CA LEU A 6 -0.66 3.87 -3.72
C LEU A 6 0.27 2.73 -4.13
N LEU A 7 0.51 1.77 -3.23
CA LEU A 7 1.27 0.55 -3.48
C LEU A 7 0.35 -0.65 -3.39
N SER A 8 0.13 -1.35 -4.49
CA SER A 8 -0.68 -2.57 -4.50
C SER A 8 0.16 -3.82 -4.71
N ALA A 9 0.10 -4.72 -3.74
CA ALA A 9 0.78 -6.01 -3.76
C ALA A 9 -0.10 -7.15 -4.29
N GLY A 10 -1.17 -6.86 -5.01
CA GLY A 10 -1.96 -7.88 -5.71
C GLY A 10 -1.18 -8.48 -6.88
N THR A 11 -1.18 -9.82 -7.01
CA THR A 11 -0.36 -10.52 -8.00
C THR A 11 -1.10 -10.97 -9.26
N SER A 12 -2.43 -10.96 -9.26
CA SER A 12 -3.24 -11.30 -10.42
C SER A 12 -3.95 -10.08 -10.99
N GLU A 13 -4.33 -10.11 -12.26
CA GLU A 13 -5.14 -9.06 -12.89
C GLU A 13 -6.49 -8.84 -12.17
N ASN A 14 -7.07 -9.93 -11.68
CA ASN A 14 -8.34 -9.92 -10.94
C ASN A 14 -8.16 -9.77 -9.41
N SER A 15 -6.99 -9.37 -8.95
CA SER A 15 -6.72 -9.18 -7.52
C SER A 15 -7.66 -8.13 -6.92
N GLY A 16 -8.33 -8.47 -5.81
CA GLY A 16 -9.14 -7.52 -5.05
C GLY A 16 -8.31 -6.33 -4.53
N ASN A 17 -7.03 -6.54 -4.22
CA ASN A 17 -6.13 -5.47 -3.80
C ASN A 17 -5.83 -4.48 -4.94
N LYS A 18 -5.62 -4.97 -6.18
CA LYS A 18 -5.47 -4.09 -7.35
C LYS A 18 -6.75 -3.29 -7.61
N LYS A 19 -7.91 -3.95 -7.59
CA LYS A 19 -9.21 -3.28 -7.80
C LYS A 19 -9.47 -2.21 -6.74
N ALA A 20 -9.18 -2.49 -5.47
CA ALA A 20 -9.32 -1.53 -4.40
C ALA A 20 -8.36 -0.33 -4.57
N ALA A 21 -7.13 -0.56 -5.01
CA ALA A 21 -6.17 0.50 -5.30
C ALA A 21 -6.60 1.37 -6.49
N GLN A 22 -7.10 0.76 -7.56
CA GLN A 22 -7.63 1.48 -8.73
C GLN A 22 -8.89 2.29 -8.38
N TYR A 23 -9.76 1.74 -7.53
CA TYR A 23 -10.91 2.49 -7.01
C TYR A 23 -10.45 3.70 -6.19
N ALA A 24 -9.51 3.50 -5.26
CA ALA A 24 -8.96 4.59 -4.45
C ALA A 24 -8.31 5.67 -5.32
N LEU A 25 -7.57 5.29 -6.39
CA LEU A 25 -7.00 6.23 -7.35
C LEU A 25 -8.10 7.15 -7.92
N GLY A 26 -9.15 6.57 -8.50
CA GLY A 26 -10.25 7.36 -9.09
C GLY A 26 -10.93 8.28 -8.06
N TYR A 27 -11.19 7.77 -6.84
CA TYR A 27 -11.78 8.55 -5.76
C TYR A 27 -10.92 9.74 -5.31
N LEU A 28 -9.59 9.56 -5.25
CA LEU A 28 -8.66 10.61 -4.86
C LEU A 28 -8.47 11.65 -5.99
N GLU A 29 -8.48 11.20 -7.24
CA GLU A 29 -8.42 12.09 -8.42
C GLU A 29 -9.68 12.96 -8.54
N GLU A 30 -10.87 12.44 -8.24
CA GLU A 30 -12.11 13.23 -8.16
C GLU A 30 -12.05 14.34 -7.09
N LYS A 31 -11.19 14.19 -6.08
CA LYS A 31 -10.90 15.19 -5.05
C LYS A 31 -9.72 16.10 -5.41
N GLU A 32 -9.22 16.03 -6.65
CA GLU A 32 -8.09 16.81 -7.13
C GLU A 32 -6.77 16.55 -6.34
N ILE A 33 -6.64 15.35 -5.75
CA ILE A 33 -5.44 14.93 -5.03
C ILE A 33 -4.49 14.26 -6.02
N LYS A 34 -3.27 14.77 -6.16
CA LYS A 34 -2.25 14.14 -7.01
C LYS A 34 -1.87 12.77 -6.44
N THR A 35 -2.09 11.72 -7.22
CA THR A 35 -1.93 10.33 -6.77
C THR A 35 -1.05 9.55 -7.75
N TYR A 36 -0.15 8.72 -7.22
CA TYR A 36 0.67 7.77 -7.96
C TYR A 36 0.23 6.35 -7.61
N LEU A 37 0.10 5.47 -8.60
CA LEU A 37 -0.26 4.06 -8.39
C LEU A 37 0.83 3.15 -8.96
N PHE A 38 1.33 2.22 -8.12
CA PHE A 38 2.16 1.09 -8.51
C PHE A 38 1.48 -0.20 -8.10
N ASP A 39 1.00 -0.96 -9.07
CA ASP A 39 0.22 -2.19 -8.84
C ASP A 39 0.89 -3.47 -9.38
N ASN A 40 2.16 -3.35 -9.77
CA ASN A 40 3.01 -4.47 -10.17
C ASN A 40 4.35 -4.45 -9.43
N LEU A 41 4.36 -4.99 -8.21
CA LEU A 41 5.55 -5.03 -7.34
C LEU A 41 6.32 -6.36 -7.45
N TYR A 42 5.90 -7.29 -8.30
CA TYR A 42 6.42 -8.67 -8.31
C TYR A 42 7.14 -9.08 -9.60
N SER A 43 6.95 -8.38 -10.71
CA SER A 43 7.56 -8.79 -11.99
C SER A 43 8.85 -8.04 -12.32
N GLU A 44 9.08 -6.85 -11.77
CA GLU A 44 10.18 -5.96 -12.15
C GLU A 44 11.10 -5.61 -10.99
N ILE A 45 10.81 -6.13 -9.79
CA ILE A 45 11.59 -5.88 -8.58
C ILE A 45 12.25 -7.17 -8.12
N PRO A 46 13.53 -7.39 -8.39
CA PRO A 46 14.25 -8.57 -7.93
C PRO A 46 14.39 -8.55 -6.41
N PHE A 47 14.62 -9.73 -5.80
CA PHE A 47 15.00 -9.79 -4.40
C PHE A 47 16.36 -9.11 -4.17
N ILE A 48 16.51 -8.46 -3.02
CA ILE A 48 17.77 -7.87 -2.60
C ILE A 48 18.78 -9.00 -2.37
N LEU A 49 19.95 -8.88 -3.00
CA LEU A 49 21.08 -9.77 -2.81
C LEU A 49 22.24 -9.00 -2.18
N GLU A 50 23.03 -9.65 -1.32
CA GLU A 50 24.24 -9.06 -0.76
C GLU A 50 25.28 -8.80 -1.87
N GLY A 51 25.90 -7.62 -1.82
CA GLY A 51 27.00 -7.20 -2.70
C GLY A 51 26.57 -6.57 -4.01
N GLY A 52 27.09 -5.38 -4.31
CA GLY A 52 26.94 -4.69 -5.60
C GLY A 52 25.49 -4.30 -5.93
N ILE A 53 24.80 -3.64 -5.01
CA ILE A 53 23.40 -3.29 -5.16
C ILE A 53 23.23 -2.17 -6.20
N VAL A 54 22.64 -2.51 -7.35
CA VAL A 54 22.13 -1.54 -8.32
C VAL A 54 20.61 -1.48 -8.14
N GLN A 55 20.08 -0.27 -7.95
CA GLN A 55 18.62 -0.11 -7.85
C GLN A 55 17.95 -0.49 -9.17
N PRO A 56 16.93 -1.37 -9.14
CA PRO A 56 16.08 -1.61 -10.31
C PRO A 56 15.32 -0.36 -10.75
N ASP A 57 15.09 -0.20 -12.05
CA ASP A 57 14.38 0.97 -12.60
C ASP A 57 13.02 1.18 -11.92
N LYS A 58 12.28 0.09 -11.67
CA LYS A 58 10.99 0.15 -10.97
C LYS A 58 11.10 0.69 -9.54
N ILE A 59 12.16 0.38 -8.82
CA ILE A 59 12.43 0.95 -7.49
C ILE A 59 12.75 2.44 -7.60
N ILE A 60 13.48 2.85 -8.63
CA ILE A 60 13.77 4.27 -8.89
C ILE A 60 12.47 5.04 -9.14
N GLU A 61 11.56 4.52 -9.97
CA GLU A 61 10.25 5.13 -10.22
C GLU A 61 9.42 5.29 -8.93
N ILE A 62 9.33 4.22 -8.12
CA ILE A 62 8.57 4.25 -6.85
C ILE A 62 9.23 5.21 -5.86
N ARG A 63 10.56 5.21 -5.77
CA ARG A 63 11.31 6.13 -4.91
C ARG A 63 11.03 7.58 -5.27
N ASP A 64 11.09 7.93 -6.56
CA ASP A 64 10.89 9.30 -7.03
C ASP A 64 9.45 9.76 -6.72
N ALA A 65 8.45 8.88 -6.87
CA ALA A 65 7.09 9.16 -6.43
C ALA A 65 6.99 9.30 -4.90
N LEU A 66 7.68 8.43 -4.15
CA LEU A 66 7.70 8.48 -2.67
C LEU A 66 8.31 9.77 -2.14
N ILE A 67 9.36 10.29 -2.78
CA ILE A 67 9.97 11.59 -2.43
C ILE A 67 8.93 12.72 -2.52
N GLU A 68 8.08 12.70 -3.53
CA GLU A 68 7.04 13.73 -3.73
C GLU A 68 5.84 13.58 -2.79
N CYS A 69 5.60 12.41 -2.21
CA CYS A 69 4.39 12.09 -1.46
C CYS A 69 4.57 12.31 0.05
N ASP A 70 3.53 12.80 0.70
CA ASP A 70 3.43 12.91 2.15
C ASP A 70 2.72 11.70 2.77
N GLN A 71 1.98 10.96 1.95
CA GLN A 71 1.10 9.89 2.39
C GLN A 71 1.23 8.66 1.48
N ILE A 72 1.04 7.46 2.06
CA ILE A 72 1.10 6.19 1.37
C ILE A 72 -0.13 5.37 1.74
N ILE A 73 -0.80 4.74 0.77
CA ILE A 73 -1.81 3.73 1.04
C ILE A 73 -1.31 2.40 0.46
N ILE A 74 -1.24 1.38 1.31
CA ILE A 74 -0.73 0.06 0.96
C ILE A 74 -1.88 -0.92 0.86
N PHE A 75 -2.00 -1.59 -0.28
CA PHE A 75 -3.00 -2.62 -0.55
C PHE A 75 -2.29 -3.98 -0.59
N SER A 76 -2.43 -4.78 0.48
CA SER A 76 -1.73 -6.05 0.60
C SER A 76 -2.69 -7.23 0.76
N PRO A 77 -2.53 -8.30 -0.02
CA PRO A 77 -3.19 -9.56 0.30
C PRO A 77 -2.64 -10.13 1.60
N VAL A 78 -3.42 -11.02 2.22
CA VAL A 78 -3.01 -11.77 3.39
C VAL A 78 -2.65 -13.19 2.99
N PHE A 79 -1.42 -13.60 3.23
CA PHE A 79 -0.91 -14.95 2.98
C PHE A 79 -0.47 -15.58 4.30
N ASN A 80 -1.21 -16.61 4.76
CA ASN A 80 -0.91 -17.34 6.00
C ASN A 80 -0.72 -16.45 7.24
N GLY A 81 -1.53 -15.39 7.38
CA GLY A 81 -1.42 -14.43 8.48
C GLY A 81 -0.32 -13.37 8.31
N GLY A 82 0.37 -13.34 7.18
CA GLY A 82 1.37 -12.35 6.83
C GLY A 82 0.96 -11.49 5.63
N TYR A 83 1.60 -10.34 5.47
CA TYR A 83 1.48 -9.54 4.25
C TYR A 83 2.38 -10.10 3.13
N ALA A 84 2.20 -9.62 1.91
CA ALA A 84 2.89 -10.15 0.73
C ALA A 84 4.42 -10.00 0.80
N SER A 85 5.15 -11.08 0.50
CA SER A 85 6.64 -11.10 0.55
C SER A 85 7.28 -10.12 -0.45
N HIS A 86 6.71 -9.96 -1.63
CA HIS A 86 7.20 -8.98 -2.61
C HIS A 86 6.93 -7.53 -2.19
N LEU A 87 5.89 -7.26 -1.38
CA LEU A 87 5.72 -5.97 -0.73
C LEU A 87 6.86 -5.72 0.27
N LYS A 88 7.18 -6.72 1.10
CA LYS A 88 8.31 -6.62 2.03
C LYS A 88 9.60 -6.31 1.29
N ASN A 89 9.87 -7.03 0.20
CA ASN A 89 11.04 -6.79 -0.64
C ASN A 89 11.07 -5.37 -1.24
N THR A 90 9.94 -4.87 -1.71
CA THR A 90 9.82 -3.49 -2.23
C THR A 90 10.13 -2.45 -1.14
N LEU A 91 9.55 -2.63 0.06
CA LEU A 91 9.80 -1.74 1.19
C LEU A 91 11.26 -1.79 1.65
N ASP A 92 11.89 -2.97 1.63
CA ASP A 92 13.31 -3.12 1.94
C ASP A 92 14.19 -2.38 0.93
N TRP A 93 13.91 -2.50 -0.37
CA TRP A 93 14.59 -1.71 -1.40
C TRP A 93 14.50 -0.21 -1.16
N LEU A 94 13.30 0.29 -0.83
CA LEU A 94 13.05 1.71 -0.58
C LEU A 94 13.67 2.20 0.75
N SER A 95 13.96 1.28 1.68
CA SER A 95 14.59 1.60 2.96
C SER A 95 16.10 1.79 2.88
N LEU A 96 16.73 1.31 1.81
CA LEU A 96 18.18 1.39 1.67
C LEU A 96 18.68 2.84 1.51
N ALA A 97 19.92 3.08 1.94
CA ALA A 97 20.58 4.36 1.73
C ALA A 97 21.03 4.46 0.26
N PHE A 98 20.52 5.45 -0.46
CA PHE A 98 20.88 5.72 -1.84
C PHE A 98 21.10 7.21 -2.09
N ASN A 99 22.11 7.55 -2.86
CA ASN A 99 22.47 8.92 -3.17
C ASN A 99 22.56 9.78 -1.89
N ASP A 100 21.72 10.80 -1.79
CA ASP A 100 21.70 11.73 -0.66
C ASP A 100 20.82 11.27 0.52
N TYR A 101 20.13 10.12 0.40
CA TYR A 101 19.24 9.60 1.42
C TYR A 101 19.89 8.54 2.30
N LYS A 102 19.70 8.66 3.61
CA LYS A 102 20.11 7.67 4.60
C LYS A 102 19.11 6.51 4.67
N TYR A 103 19.50 5.46 5.39
CA TYR A 103 18.62 4.32 5.67
C TYR A 103 17.30 4.79 6.29
N ASN A 104 16.18 4.32 5.75
CA ASN A 104 14.79 4.67 6.11
C ASN A 104 14.40 6.15 5.92
N GLU A 105 15.27 7.03 5.47
CA GLU A 105 14.99 8.47 5.43
C GLU A 105 13.81 8.83 4.53
N LEU A 106 13.58 8.06 3.45
CA LEU A 106 12.47 8.28 2.53
C LEU A 106 11.08 8.10 3.18
N PHE A 107 10.99 7.33 4.26
CA PHE A 107 9.75 7.04 4.97
C PHE A 107 9.47 7.99 6.13
N GLN A 108 10.49 8.70 6.60
CA GLN A 108 10.39 9.51 7.82
C GLN A 108 9.26 10.55 7.75
N ASN A 109 8.44 10.57 8.80
CA ASN A 109 7.34 11.52 8.99
C ASN A 109 6.21 11.45 7.95
N LYS A 110 6.19 10.46 7.05
CA LYS A 110 5.06 10.25 6.15
C LYS A 110 3.96 9.46 6.86
N LYS A 111 2.71 9.66 6.42
CA LYS A 111 1.57 8.88 6.93
C LYS A 111 1.39 7.61 6.08
N ALA A 112 0.92 6.54 6.69
CA ALA A 112 0.57 5.31 5.99
C ALA A 112 -0.79 4.78 6.41
N ALA A 113 -1.59 4.27 5.44
CA ALA A 113 -2.78 3.49 5.69
C ALA A 113 -2.64 2.10 5.06
N ILE A 114 -3.32 1.11 5.63
CA ILE A 114 -3.29 -0.28 5.18
C ILE A 114 -4.68 -0.71 4.77
N VAL A 115 -4.78 -1.31 3.59
CA VAL A 115 -6.00 -1.90 3.04
C VAL A 115 -5.68 -3.34 2.64
N SER A 116 -6.57 -4.27 2.95
CA SER A 116 -6.45 -5.66 2.50
C SER A 116 -7.72 -6.11 1.80
N ALA A 117 -7.55 -6.95 0.77
CA ALA A 117 -8.66 -7.66 0.15
C ALA A 117 -8.33 -9.16 0.14
N VAL A 118 -9.24 -9.96 0.73
CA VAL A 118 -9.09 -11.40 0.88
C VAL A 118 -10.30 -12.15 0.34
N LEU A 119 -10.09 -13.40 -0.11
CA LEU A 119 -11.19 -14.24 -0.65
C LEU A 119 -12.08 -14.82 0.45
N GLY A 120 -11.52 -15.06 1.63
CA GLY A 120 -12.21 -15.66 2.77
C GLY A 120 -12.80 -14.61 3.73
N LYS A 121 -13.13 -15.05 4.95
CA LYS A 121 -13.64 -14.16 6.01
C LYS A 121 -12.58 -13.25 6.62
N GLY A 122 -11.30 -13.49 6.35
CA GLY A 122 -10.19 -12.65 6.83
C GLY A 122 -9.80 -12.89 8.30
N GLY A 123 -9.99 -14.12 8.82
CA GLY A 123 -9.76 -14.42 10.24
C GLY A 123 -8.36 -14.11 10.78
N ASN A 124 -7.32 -14.16 9.95
CA ASN A 124 -5.93 -13.80 10.32
C ASN A 124 -5.45 -12.51 9.64
N SER A 125 -6.35 -11.67 9.18
CA SER A 125 -5.99 -10.38 8.57
C SER A 125 -5.43 -9.39 9.58
N TYR A 126 -5.85 -9.47 10.84
CA TYR A 126 -5.30 -8.65 11.92
C TYR A 126 -3.83 -8.96 12.21
N ASP A 127 -3.40 -10.22 12.11
CA ASP A 127 -1.98 -10.59 12.29
C ASP A 127 -1.12 -9.97 11.18
N ALA A 128 -1.59 -10.05 9.93
CA ALA A 128 -0.94 -9.43 8.78
C ALA A 128 -0.89 -7.90 8.90
N TYR A 129 -1.99 -7.28 9.36
CA TYR A 129 -2.05 -5.83 9.61
C TYR A 129 -1.05 -5.43 10.69
N ASN A 130 -1.06 -6.08 11.85
CA ASN A 130 -0.16 -5.75 12.95
C ASN A 130 1.31 -5.91 12.56
N SER A 131 1.63 -6.97 11.81
CA SER A 131 2.98 -7.20 11.31
C SER A 131 3.43 -6.12 10.33
N LEU A 132 2.57 -5.74 9.39
CA LEU A 132 2.87 -4.66 8.43
C LEU A 132 2.93 -3.30 9.11
N SER A 133 1.99 -2.98 10.00
CA SER A 133 1.99 -1.73 10.76
C SER A 133 3.28 -1.55 11.55
N SER A 134 3.68 -2.57 12.32
CA SER A 134 4.94 -2.54 13.07
C SER A 134 6.16 -2.35 12.16
N GLN A 135 6.17 -2.97 10.98
CA GLN A 135 7.26 -2.79 10.01
C GLN A 135 7.30 -1.35 9.47
N LEU A 136 6.15 -0.77 9.15
CA LEU A 136 6.07 0.61 8.65
C LEU A 136 6.48 1.64 9.73
N GLU A 137 6.07 1.41 10.97
CA GLU A 137 6.49 2.22 12.12
C GLU A 137 8.02 2.15 12.34
N ASN A 138 8.62 0.97 12.18
CA ASN A 138 10.07 0.78 12.23
C ASN A 138 10.82 1.52 11.12
N TYR A 139 10.19 1.77 9.99
CA TYR A 139 10.74 2.64 8.93
C TYR A 139 10.56 4.14 9.24
N GLY A 140 9.76 4.50 10.25
CA GLY A 140 9.51 5.89 10.66
C GLY A 140 8.25 6.51 10.09
N LEU A 141 7.32 5.68 9.58
CA LEU A 141 6.00 6.10 9.13
C LEU A 141 5.04 6.26 10.32
N ASN A 142 4.12 7.22 10.20
CA ASN A 142 2.98 7.35 11.10
C ASN A 142 1.82 6.52 10.54
N VAL A 143 1.60 5.33 11.09
CA VAL A 143 0.57 4.41 10.59
C VAL A 143 -0.81 4.83 11.12
N PHE A 144 -1.79 4.93 10.21
CA PHE A 144 -3.18 5.20 10.55
C PHE A 144 -3.74 4.03 11.38
N LYS A 145 -4.39 4.35 12.49
CA LYS A 145 -4.82 3.37 13.51
C LYS A 145 -5.84 2.34 13.02
N ASP A 146 -6.61 2.70 12.00
CA ASP A 146 -7.62 1.82 11.42
C ASP A 146 -7.09 1.20 10.12
N PHE A 147 -7.50 -0.04 9.82
CA PHE A 147 -7.26 -0.63 8.53
C PHE A 147 -8.57 -1.07 7.88
N TYR A 148 -8.59 -1.10 6.55
CA TYR A 148 -9.79 -1.49 5.82
C TYR A 148 -9.64 -2.89 5.23
N LEU A 149 -10.65 -3.75 5.47
CA LEU A 149 -10.65 -5.13 5.01
C LEU A 149 -11.83 -5.40 4.07
N PHE A 150 -11.54 -5.73 2.83
CA PHE A 150 -12.48 -6.39 1.93
C PHE A 150 -12.39 -7.91 2.13
N SER A 151 -13.51 -8.56 2.41
CA SER A 151 -13.60 -10.01 2.64
C SER A 151 -14.73 -10.65 1.82
N SER A 152 -14.94 -11.95 1.95
CA SER A 152 -16.07 -12.62 1.30
C SER A 152 -17.45 -12.08 1.74
N GLU A 153 -17.52 -11.45 2.91
CA GLU A 153 -18.74 -10.89 3.45
C GLU A 153 -19.01 -9.48 2.88
N ASN A 154 -17.95 -8.75 2.54
CA ASN A 154 -17.97 -7.39 2.02
C ASN A 154 -17.08 -7.20 0.78
N ASN A 155 -17.07 -8.13 -0.13
CA ASN A 155 -16.22 -8.13 -1.32
C ASN A 155 -16.60 -6.99 -2.29
N LEU A 156 -15.60 -6.27 -2.78
CA LEU A 156 -15.74 -5.15 -3.71
C LEU A 156 -16.57 -5.52 -4.97
N ASP A 157 -16.35 -6.72 -5.55
CA ASP A 157 -17.10 -7.17 -6.74
C ASP A 157 -18.59 -7.43 -6.50
N LYS A 158 -18.95 -7.91 -5.30
CA LYS A 158 -20.38 -8.12 -4.94
C LYS A 158 -21.10 -6.81 -4.72
N LYS A 159 -20.41 -5.78 -4.32
CA LYS A 159 -20.96 -4.52 -3.85
C LYS A 159 -20.72 -3.33 -4.77
N LEU A 160 -19.96 -3.47 -5.86
CA LEU A 160 -20.04 -2.53 -6.99
C LEU A 160 -21.48 -2.34 -7.51
N LYS A 161 -22.38 -3.27 -7.18
CA LYS A 161 -23.83 -3.15 -7.45
C LYS A 161 -24.65 -2.55 -6.31
N GLU A 162 -24.10 -2.43 -5.11
CA GLU A 162 -24.79 -1.89 -3.92
C GLU A 162 -23.99 -0.70 -3.38
N SER A 163 -24.54 0.48 -3.53
CA SER A 163 -23.90 1.79 -3.24
C SER A 163 -23.35 2.00 -1.82
N THR A 164 -23.64 1.12 -0.86
CA THR A 164 -23.31 1.33 0.56
C THR A 164 -21.84 1.08 0.92
N GLN A 165 -21.13 0.18 0.25
CA GLN A 165 -19.73 -0.11 0.61
C GLN A 165 -18.71 0.85 0.03
N HIS A 166 -19.03 1.43 -1.10
CA HIS A 166 -18.25 2.56 -1.55
C HIS A 166 -18.27 3.66 -0.48
N LEU A 167 -19.41 3.84 0.21
CA LEU A 167 -19.52 4.82 1.28
C LEU A 167 -18.61 4.51 2.48
N GLU A 168 -18.52 3.25 2.91
CA GLU A 168 -17.64 2.85 4.02
C GLU A 168 -16.16 2.99 3.67
N PHE A 169 -15.78 2.56 2.46
CA PHE A 169 -14.39 2.70 2.02
C PHE A 169 -14.03 4.16 1.75
N ASN A 170 -14.95 4.94 1.17
CA ASN A 170 -14.77 6.39 1.00
C ASN A 170 -14.64 7.09 2.36
N ALA A 171 -15.46 6.71 3.35
CA ALA A 171 -15.36 7.24 4.70
C ALA A 171 -14.00 6.94 5.34
N PHE A 172 -13.48 5.71 5.17
CA PHE A 172 -12.12 5.34 5.61
C PHE A 172 -11.06 6.21 4.93
N LEU A 173 -11.13 6.39 3.60
CA LEU A 173 -10.18 7.24 2.88
C LEU A 173 -10.27 8.70 3.34
N ASP A 174 -11.48 9.22 3.54
CA ASP A 174 -11.69 10.58 4.03
C ASP A 174 -11.17 10.79 5.46
N GLU A 175 -11.32 9.80 6.34
CA GLU A 175 -10.78 9.87 7.69
C GLU A 175 -9.25 9.84 7.68
N TYR A 176 -8.66 8.96 6.86
CA TYR A 176 -7.21 8.94 6.66
C TYR A 176 -6.65 10.27 6.14
N LEU A 177 -7.35 10.91 5.19
CA LEU A 177 -6.93 12.21 4.65
C LEU A 177 -6.94 13.32 5.70
N ARG A 178 -7.87 13.26 6.66
CA ARG A 178 -8.02 14.25 7.73
C ARG A 178 -7.11 14.02 8.94
N SER A 179 -6.64 12.80 9.15
CA SER A 179 -5.74 12.43 10.25
C SER A 179 -4.34 13.01 10.04
#